data_97e705658215f749e6cfd76f4c443fe0
#
_entry.id   97e705658215f749e6cfd76f4c443fe0
#
_cell.length_a   1.000
_cell.length_b   1.000
_cell.length_c   1.000
_cell.angle_alpha   90.00
_cell.angle_beta   90.00
_cell.angle_gamma   90.00
#
_symmetry.space_group_name_H-M   'P 1'
#
loop_
_entity.id
_entity.type
_entity.pdbx_description
1 polymer ?
#
loop_
_entity_poly.entity_id
_entity_poly.type
_entity_poly.pdbx_seq_one_letter_code
_entity_poly.pdbx_strand_id
1 'polypeptide(L)'
;MKYPIGIQSFESLINDGYIYVDKTALIYQLVHTGRYYFLSRPRRFGKSLLISTLEAYFNGQQELFKGLEMERLEKEWTKYPVLHLDLNTSKYDEKNSLIDILNDTLCQWENIYGAVSSEVNPELRFKGIIRRAYEQTGQRVVILVDEYDKPMLQIGRASCRERV
;
A
#
# COMPACT_ATOMS: atom_id res chain seq x y z
N MET A 1 -21.25 4.95 20.10
CA MET A 1 -20.93 5.06 18.69
C MET A 1 -19.64 5.84 18.56
N LYS A 2 -18.54 5.22 18.03
CA LYS A 2 -17.22 5.87 17.95
C LYS A 2 -16.97 6.37 16.52
N TYR A 3 -16.68 7.65 16.36
CA TYR A 3 -16.36 8.24 15.06
C TYR A 3 -14.84 8.13 14.78
N PRO A 4 -14.42 7.70 13.56
CA PRO A 4 -13.02 7.51 13.22
C PRO A 4 -12.36 8.85 12.88
N ILE A 5 -11.84 9.57 13.88
CA ILE A 5 -11.11 10.81 13.64
C ILE A 5 -9.63 10.49 13.47
N GLY A 6 -9.11 10.67 12.23
CA GLY A 6 -7.70 10.48 11.92
C GLY A 6 -7.22 9.02 11.80
N ILE A 7 -8.13 8.03 11.83
CA ILE A 7 -7.79 6.61 11.67
C ILE A 7 -7.62 6.31 10.18
N GLN A 8 -6.46 5.76 9.83
CA GLN A 8 -6.08 5.39 8.47
C GLN A 8 -5.97 3.87 8.28
N SER A 9 -5.91 3.10 9.37
CA SER A 9 -5.85 1.65 9.33
C SER A 9 -7.27 1.06 9.35
N PHE A 10 -7.59 0.24 8.36
CA PHE A 10 -8.85 -0.49 8.28
C PHE A 10 -8.98 -1.50 9.42
N GLU A 11 -7.90 -2.22 9.72
CA GLU A 11 -7.85 -3.16 10.83
C GLU A 11 -8.17 -2.51 12.17
N SER A 12 -7.51 -1.39 12.50
CA SER A 12 -7.80 -0.65 13.72
C SER A 12 -9.22 -0.12 13.75
N LEU A 13 -9.73 0.35 12.60
CA LEU A 13 -11.08 0.87 12.48
C LEU A 13 -12.13 -0.19 12.82
N ILE A 14 -11.97 -1.40 12.30
CA ILE A 14 -12.90 -2.51 12.54
C ILE A 14 -12.74 -3.08 13.96
N ASN A 15 -11.51 -3.40 14.39
CA ASN A 15 -11.24 -4.05 15.67
C ASN A 15 -11.62 -3.17 16.86
N ASP A 16 -11.45 -1.86 16.78
CA ASP A 16 -11.81 -0.91 17.84
C ASP A 16 -13.29 -0.51 17.83
N GLY A 17 -14.07 -1.01 16.88
CA GLY A 17 -15.51 -0.79 16.77
C GLY A 17 -15.89 0.64 16.37
N TYR A 18 -15.10 1.27 15.49
CA TYR A 18 -15.45 2.56 14.91
C TYR A 18 -16.50 2.42 13.82
N ILE A 19 -17.22 3.50 13.56
CA ILE A 19 -18.18 3.53 12.45
C ILE A 19 -17.42 3.47 11.14
N TYR A 20 -17.76 2.48 10.33
CA TYR A 20 -17.28 2.35 8.96
C TYR A 20 -18.42 2.57 7.97
N VAL A 21 -18.26 3.49 7.03
CA VAL A 21 -19.18 3.64 5.90
C VAL A 21 -18.76 2.60 4.85
N ASP A 22 -19.52 1.53 4.76
CA ASP A 22 -19.20 0.42 3.89
C ASP A 22 -19.20 0.82 2.41
N LYS A 23 -18.03 0.70 1.80
CA LYS A 23 -17.77 0.87 0.36
C LYS A 23 -17.07 -0.34 -0.23
N THR A 24 -17.07 -1.46 0.49
CA THR A 24 -16.32 -2.65 0.10
C THR A 24 -16.85 -3.29 -1.18
N ALA A 25 -18.12 -3.07 -1.55
CA ALA A 25 -18.64 -3.48 -2.85
C ALA A 25 -17.91 -2.79 -4.02
N LEU A 26 -17.56 -1.50 -3.87
CA LEU A 26 -16.77 -0.79 -4.89
C LEU A 26 -15.33 -1.31 -4.96
N ILE A 27 -14.75 -1.70 -3.81
CA ILE A 27 -13.43 -2.30 -3.75
C ILE A 27 -13.46 -3.66 -4.47
N TYR A 28 -14.48 -4.48 -4.23
CA TYR A 28 -14.68 -5.74 -4.93
C TYR A 28 -14.73 -5.54 -6.46
N GLN A 29 -15.52 -4.59 -6.94
CA GLN A 29 -15.55 -4.25 -8.36
C GLN A 29 -14.18 -3.80 -8.87
N LEU A 30 -13.48 -2.94 -8.13
CA LEU A 30 -12.15 -2.44 -8.49
C LEU A 30 -11.20 -3.62 -8.73
N VAL A 31 -11.05 -4.54 -7.80
CA VAL A 31 -10.08 -5.64 -7.88
C VAL A 31 -10.41 -6.66 -8.95
N HIS A 32 -11.67 -6.75 -9.40
CA HIS A 32 -12.11 -7.68 -10.43
C HIS A 32 -12.18 -7.09 -11.85
N THR A 33 -12.10 -5.76 -12.00
CA THR A 33 -12.27 -5.11 -13.31
C THR A 33 -10.98 -4.73 -13.99
N GLY A 34 -9.87 -4.56 -13.26
CA GLY A 34 -8.61 -4.15 -13.87
C GLY A 34 -7.38 -4.56 -13.09
N ARG A 35 -6.20 -4.18 -13.63
CA ARG A 35 -4.89 -4.55 -13.06
C ARG A 35 -4.11 -3.35 -12.53
N TYR A 36 -4.32 -2.16 -13.10
CA TYR A 36 -3.57 -0.95 -12.80
C TYR A 36 -4.52 0.15 -12.47
N TYR A 37 -4.34 0.77 -11.32
CA TYR A 37 -5.18 1.85 -10.85
C TYR A 37 -4.34 3.00 -10.33
N PHE A 38 -4.78 4.19 -10.64
CA PHE A 38 -4.24 5.42 -10.13
C PHE A 38 -5.35 6.22 -9.48
N LEU A 39 -5.22 6.49 -8.17
CA LEU A 39 -6.20 7.23 -7.42
C LEU A 39 -5.68 8.63 -7.08
N SER A 40 -6.15 9.63 -7.81
CA SER A 40 -5.91 11.03 -7.46
C SER A 40 -7.09 11.57 -6.66
N ARG A 41 -6.85 11.88 -5.39
CA ARG A 41 -7.82 12.53 -4.49
C ARG A 41 -7.11 13.55 -3.59
N PRO A 42 -7.80 14.62 -3.16
CA PRO A 42 -7.27 15.55 -2.17
C PRO A 42 -6.87 14.84 -0.87
N ARG A 43 -6.03 15.49 -0.06
CA ARG A 43 -5.67 14.99 1.28
C ARG A 43 -6.92 14.82 2.13
N ARG A 44 -6.92 13.86 3.04
CA ARG A 44 -8.00 13.51 3.97
C ARG A 44 -9.27 12.94 3.33
N PHE A 45 -9.21 12.48 2.08
CA PHE A 45 -10.32 11.81 1.39
C PHE A 45 -10.22 10.27 1.42
N GLY A 46 -9.58 9.71 2.45
CA GLY A 46 -9.58 8.27 2.72
C GLY A 46 -8.69 7.44 1.80
N LYS A 47 -7.64 8.03 1.17
CA LYS A 47 -6.69 7.28 0.33
C LYS A 47 -6.00 6.16 1.13
N SER A 48 -5.36 6.49 2.24
CA SER A 48 -4.64 5.52 3.08
C SER A 48 -5.57 4.48 3.68
N LEU A 49 -6.81 4.84 4.03
CA LEU A 49 -7.82 3.86 4.46
C LEU A 49 -8.16 2.89 3.33
N LEU A 50 -8.31 3.36 2.09
CA LEU A 50 -8.53 2.49 0.93
C LEU A 50 -7.34 1.54 0.72
N ILE A 51 -6.11 2.04 0.78
CA ILE A 51 -4.89 1.22 0.66
C ILE A 51 -4.86 0.16 1.76
N SER A 52 -5.11 0.53 3.02
CA SER A 52 -5.19 -0.40 4.15
C SER A 52 -6.32 -1.44 3.99
N THR A 53 -7.47 -1.05 3.42
CA THR A 53 -8.57 -2.00 3.13
C THR A 53 -8.17 -2.98 2.02
N LEU A 54 -7.52 -2.52 0.96
CA LEU A 54 -6.99 -3.37 -0.11
C LEU A 54 -5.92 -4.33 0.42
N GLU A 55 -5.03 -3.85 1.27
CA GLU A 55 -4.01 -4.68 1.92
C GLU A 55 -4.65 -5.80 2.75
N ALA A 56 -5.63 -5.49 3.59
CA ALA A 56 -6.38 -6.48 4.36
C ALA A 56 -7.09 -7.51 3.46
N TYR A 57 -7.71 -7.06 2.37
CA TYR A 57 -8.37 -7.93 1.40
C TYR A 57 -7.37 -8.88 0.73
N PHE A 58 -6.27 -8.38 0.18
CA PHE A 58 -5.27 -9.19 -0.51
C PHE A 58 -4.45 -10.08 0.44
N ASN A 59 -4.37 -9.74 1.73
CA ASN A 59 -3.84 -10.62 2.76
C ASN A 59 -4.80 -11.74 3.19
N GLY A 60 -6.03 -11.76 2.64
CA GLY A 60 -7.03 -12.78 2.95
C GLY A 60 -7.62 -12.66 4.37
N GLN A 61 -7.63 -11.46 4.96
CA GLN A 61 -8.12 -11.20 6.32
C GLN A 61 -9.66 -11.12 6.34
N GLN A 62 -10.33 -12.24 6.04
CA GLN A 62 -11.78 -12.33 5.92
C GLN A 62 -12.52 -11.82 7.17
N GLU A 63 -11.97 -12.04 8.35
CA GLU A 63 -12.55 -11.65 9.63
C GLU A 63 -12.80 -10.14 9.76
N LEU A 64 -11.98 -9.30 9.11
CA LEU A 64 -12.15 -7.84 9.12
C LEU A 64 -13.33 -7.38 8.25
N PHE A 65 -13.79 -8.21 7.33
CA PHE A 65 -14.89 -7.90 6.42
C PHE A 65 -16.23 -8.46 6.87
N LYS A 66 -16.28 -9.07 8.06
CA LYS A 66 -17.49 -9.65 8.61
C LYS A 66 -18.60 -8.61 8.77
N GLY A 67 -19.75 -8.90 8.16
CA GLY A 67 -20.90 -7.99 8.14
C GLY A 67 -20.83 -6.86 7.09
N LEU A 68 -19.78 -6.82 6.26
CA LEU A 68 -19.64 -5.88 5.15
C LEU A 68 -20.07 -6.53 3.82
N GLU A 69 -20.36 -5.72 2.80
CA GLU A 69 -20.78 -6.21 1.48
C GLU A 69 -19.73 -7.11 0.82
N MET A 70 -18.45 -6.90 1.05
CA MET A 70 -17.35 -7.73 0.56
C MET A 70 -17.49 -9.19 1.01
N GLU A 71 -17.92 -9.44 2.24
CA GLU A 71 -18.12 -10.82 2.74
C GLU A 71 -19.17 -11.59 1.93
N ARG A 72 -20.18 -10.88 1.40
CA ARG A 72 -21.24 -11.48 0.59
C ARG A 72 -20.80 -11.73 -0.86
N LEU A 73 -19.93 -10.86 -1.38
CA LEU A 73 -19.48 -10.87 -2.77
C LEU A 73 -18.29 -11.82 -2.98
N GLU A 74 -17.32 -11.80 -2.05
CA GLU A 74 -16.12 -12.61 -2.12
C GLU A 74 -16.35 -13.99 -1.51
N LYS A 75 -15.99 -15.06 -2.27
CA LYS A 75 -16.12 -16.44 -1.83
C LYS A 75 -14.78 -17.13 -1.64
N GLU A 76 -13.76 -16.64 -2.35
CA GLU A 76 -12.42 -17.21 -2.33
C GLU A 76 -11.42 -16.21 -1.73
N TRP A 77 -11.31 -16.20 -0.41
CA TRP A 77 -10.38 -15.31 0.32
C TRP A 77 -8.93 -15.74 0.11
N THR A 78 -8.48 -15.58 -1.14
CA THR A 78 -7.13 -15.96 -1.53
C THR A 78 -6.12 -14.97 -0.96
N LYS A 79 -5.07 -15.50 -0.32
CA LYS A 79 -3.95 -14.70 0.17
C LYS A 79 -2.95 -14.46 -0.95
N TYR A 80 -2.68 -13.19 -1.24
CA TYR A 80 -1.69 -12.74 -2.21
C TYR A 80 -0.46 -12.17 -1.51
N PRO A 81 0.74 -12.25 -2.10
CA PRO A 81 1.89 -11.48 -1.63
C PRO A 81 1.65 -9.98 -1.90
N VAL A 82 1.61 -9.19 -0.83
CA VAL A 82 1.40 -7.74 -0.90
C VAL A 82 2.71 -7.02 -0.63
N LEU A 83 3.14 -6.16 -1.56
CA LEU A 83 4.25 -5.25 -1.42
C LEU A 83 3.70 -3.83 -1.25
N HIS A 84 3.62 -3.36 -0.01
CA HIS A 84 3.12 -2.03 0.32
C HIS A 84 4.29 -1.05 0.47
N LEU A 85 4.36 -0.06 -0.42
CA LEU A 85 5.32 1.04 -0.39
C LEU A 85 4.63 2.30 0.12
N ASP A 86 4.89 2.67 1.37
CA ASP A 86 4.45 3.93 1.93
C ASP A 86 5.55 4.99 1.80
N LEU A 87 5.30 6.00 0.96
CA LEU A 87 6.20 7.14 0.77
C LEU A 87 5.91 8.28 1.76
N ASN A 88 5.24 7.98 2.89
CA ASN A 88 4.92 8.95 3.93
C ASN A 88 6.11 9.14 4.89
N THR A 89 7.10 9.91 4.50
CA THR A 89 8.16 10.31 5.43
C THR A 89 8.05 11.78 5.82
N SER A 90 8.54 12.09 7.01
CA SER A 90 8.53 13.46 7.54
C SER A 90 9.64 14.35 6.95
N LYS A 91 10.65 13.77 6.29
CA LYS A 91 11.84 14.49 5.85
C LYS A 91 12.28 14.08 4.46
N TYR A 92 11.81 14.78 3.44
CA TYR A 92 12.41 14.74 2.10
C TYR A 92 13.40 15.91 1.90
N ASP A 93 13.92 16.50 2.99
CA ASP A 93 14.80 17.67 2.94
C ASP A 93 16.24 17.33 2.48
N GLU A 94 16.60 16.04 2.49
CA GLU A 94 17.88 15.53 2.03
C GLU A 94 17.71 14.82 0.66
N LYS A 95 18.69 15.03 -0.24
CA LYS A 95 18.67 14.48 -1.61
C LYS A 95 18.53 12.95 -1.69
N ASN A 96 18.88 12.24 -0.61
CA ASN A 96 18.88 10.78 -0.57
C ASN A 96 17.68 10.16 0.16
N SER A 97 16.80 10.95 0.78
CA SER A 97 15.73 10.43 1.64
C SER A 97 14.77 9.47 0.91
N LEU A 98 14.49 9.70 -0.37
CA LEU A 98 13.69 8.77 -1.17
C LEU A 98 14.41 7.43 -1.41
N ILE A 99 15.72 7.50 -1.72
CA ILE A 99 16.53 6.31 -1.96
C ILE A 99 16.65 5.49 -0.67
N ASP A 100 16.80 6.16 0.47
CA ASP A 100 16.90 5.50 1.78
C ASP A 100 15.59 4.77 2.14
N ILE A 101 14.43 5.39 1.90
CA ILE A 101 13.11 4.74 2.11
C ILE A 101 12.97 3.54 1.17
N LEU A 102 13.32 3.68 -0.10
CA LEU A 102 13.25 2.58 -1.05
C LEU A 102 14.18 1.44 -0.63
N ASN A 103 15.39 1.74 -0.21
CA ASN A 103 16.34 0.72 0.26
C ASN A 103 15.86 0.03 1.52
N ASP A 104 15.34 0.75 2.51
CA ASP A 104 14.78 0.18 3.73
C ASP A 104 13.60 -0.74 3.42
N THR A 105 12.68 -0.28 2.59
CA THR A 105 11.51 -1.08 2.16
C THR A 105 11.95 -2.34 1.40
N LEU A 106 12.92 -2.23 0.49
CA LEU A 106 13.47 -3.37 -0.23
C LEU A 106 14.12 -4.37 0.72
N CYS A 107 14.89 -3.91 1.72
CA CYS A 107 15.48 -4.78 2.75
C CYS A 107 14.40 -5.53 3.54
N GLN A 108 13.30 -4.88 3.91
CA GLN A 108 12.17 -5.53 4.60
C GLN A 108 11.56 -6.64 3.75
N TRP A 109 11.31 -6.39 2.46
CA TRP A 109 10.79 -7.41 1.55
C TRP A 109 11.78 -8.53 1.25
N GLU A 110 13.10 -8.22 1.17
CA GLU A 110 14.15 -9.22 1.03
C GLU A 110 14.24 -10.14 2.24
N ASN A 111 13.99 -9.65 3.45
CA ASN A 111 13.89 -10.49 4.63
C ASN A 111 12.76 -11.52 4.56
N ILE A 112 11.69 -11.20 3.80
CA ILE A 112 10.54 -12.09 3.62
C ILE A 112 10.76 -13.05 2.45
N TYR A 113 11.20 -12.53 1.29
CA TYR A 113 11.26 -13.28 0.03
C TYR A 113 12.67 -13.68 -0.40
N GLY A 114 13.68 -13.28 0.36
CA GLY A 114 15.09 -13.54 0.07
C GLY A 114 15.75 -12.45 -0.78
N ALA A 115 17.08 -12.46 -0.80
CA ALA A 115 17.93 -11.56 -1.57
C ALA A 115 18.93 -12.35 -2.41
N VAL A 116 19.40 -11.75 -3.52
CA VAL A 116 20.45 -12.34 -4.37
C VAL A 116 21.56 -11.32 -4.58
N SER A 117 22.81 -11.72 -4.39
CA SER A 117 23.98 -10.84 -4.45
C SER A 117 24.21 -10.13 -5.79
N SER A 118 23.66 -10.66 -6.89
CA SER A 118 23.73 -10.03 -8.21
C SER A 118 22.72 -8.86 -8.40
N GLU A 119 21.78 -8.70 -7.49
CA GLU A 119 20.77 -7.64 -7.53
C GLU A 119 21.33 -6.37 -6.87
N VAL A 120 22.25 -5.69 -7.56
CA VAL A 120 23.08 -4.59 -7.00
C VAL A 120 22.38 -3.23 -6.92
N ASN A 121 21.27 -3.03 -7.60
CA ASN A 121 20.54 -1.76 -7.60
C ASN A 121 19.05 -1.94 -7.24
N PRO A 122 18.36 -0.87 -6.80
CA PRO A 122 16.96 -0.96 -6.35
C PRO A 122 16.01 -1.57 -7.39
N GLU A 123 16.23 -1.31 -8.68
CA GLU A 123 15.39 -1.85 -9.74
C GLU A 123 15.52 -3.39 -9.85
N LEU A 124 16.74 -3.91 -9.84
CA LEU A 124 16.99 -5.35 -9.89
C LEU A 124 16.51 -6.06 -8.63
N ARG A 125 16.74 -5.46 -7.46
CA ARG A 125 16.22 -5.96 -6.17
C ARG A 125 14.70 -6.06 -6.19
N PHE A 126 14.00 -5.01 -6.63
CA PHE A 126 12.55 -4.99 -6.70
C PHE A 126 12.00 -6.06 -7.65
N LYS A 127 12.59 -6.17 -8.87
CA LYS A 127 12.23 -7.22 -9.82
C LYS A 127 12.46 -8.63 -9.26
N GLY A 128 13.57 -8.82 -8.58
CA GLY A 128 13.92 -10.10 -7.94
C GLY A 128 12.95 -10.47 -6.82
N ILE A 129 12.56 -9.51 -6.00
CA ILE A 129 11.56 -9.71 -4.93
C ILE A 129 10.22 -10.14 -5.52
N ILE A 130 9.72 -9.44 -6.55
CA ILE A 130 8.46 -9.78 -7.22
C ILE A 130 8.50 -11.21 -7.77
N ARG A 131 9.59 -11.58 -8.45
CA ARG A 131 9.75 -12.93 -9.00
C ARG A 131 9.72 -13.98 -7.88
N ARG A 132 10.51 -13.83 -6.83
CA ARG A 132 10.57 -14.77 -5.71
C ARG A 132 9.25 -14.85 -4.94
N ALA A 133 8.57 -13.72 -4.72
CA ALA A 133 7.25 -13.72 -4.11
C ALA A 133 6.24 -14.53 -4.91
N TYR A 134 6.25 -14.38 -6.24
CA TYR A 134 5.42 -15.19 -7.14
C TYR A 134 5.81 -16.68 -7.11
N GLU A 135 7.09 -17.01 -7.21
CA GLU A 135 7.59 -18.39 -7.19
C GLU A 135 7.26 -19.12 -5.89
N GLN A 136 7.35 -18.42 -4.74
CA GLN A 136 7.08 -19.00 -3.42
C GLN A 136 5.59 -19.20 -3.14
N THR A 137 4.74 -18.32 -3.66
CA THR A 137 3.30 -18.33 -3.34
C THR A 137 2.43 -18.92 -4.44
N GLY A 138 2.92 -18.96 -5.68
CA GLY A 138 2.11 -19.29 -6.86
C GLY A 138 1.05 -18.24 -7.19
N GLN A 139 1.00 -17.12 -6.44
CA GLN A 139 0.02 -16.07 -6.58
C GLN A 139 0.62 -14.80 -7.18
N ARG A 140 -0.21 -14.03 -7.87
CA ARG A 140 0.20 -12.72 -8.42
C ARG A 140 0.57 -11.76 -7.29
N VAL A 141 1.65 -11.01 -7.49
CA VAL A 141 2.09 -10.01 -6.53
C VAL A 141 1.25 -8.76 -6.66
N VAL A 142 0.75 -8.28 -5.52
CA VAL A 142 0.02 -7.01 -5.41
C VAL A 142 0.98 -5.94 -4.94
N ILE A 143 1.01 -4.81 -5.64
CA ILE A 143 1.84 -3.66 -5.30
C ILE A 143 0.91 -2.50 -4.92
N LEU A 144 1.02 -2.03 -3.69
CA LEU A 144 0.28 -0.88 -3.17
C LEU A 144 1.29 0.26 -2.93
N VAL A 145 1.00 1.45 -3.47
CA VAL A 145 1.84 2.63 -3.27
C VAL A 145 1.00 3.75 -2.69
N ASP A 146 1.33 4.19 -1.47
CA ASP A 146 0.69 5.34 -0.82
C ASP A 146 1.60 6.57 -0.84
N GLU A 147 0.99 7.76 -0.81
CA GLU A 147 1.65 9.07 -0.73
C GLU A 147 2.72 9.32 -1.83
N TYR A 148 2.51 8.74 -3.03
CA TYR A 148 3.43 8.84 -4.18
C TYR A 148 3.72 10.29 -4.62
N ASP A 149 2.86 11.26 -4.30
CA ASP A 149 3.01 12.67 -4.65
C ASP A 149 3.95 13.44 -3.68
N LYS A 150 4.23 12.92 -2.49
CA LYS A 150 5.07 13.60 -1.50
C LYS A 150 6.48 13.92 -1.97
N PRO A 151 7.24 12.99 -2.57
CA PRO A 151 8.57 13.28 -3.08
C PRO A 151 8.57 14.44 -4.09
N MET A 152 7.58 14.46 -4.99
CA MET A 152 7.44 15.49 -6.03
C MET A 152 7.11 16.87 -5.48
N LEU A 153 6.23 16.96 -4.48
CA LEU A 153 5.81 18.21 -3.85
C LEU A 153 6.95 18.89 -3.08
N GLN A 154 7.88 18.13 -2.52
CA GLN A 154 8.99 18.69 -1.74
C GLN A 154 10.17 19.10 -2.62
N ILE A 155 10.50 18.32 -3.66
CA ILE A 155 11.49 18.70 -4.67
C ILE A 155 11.08 20.02 -5.34
N GLY A 156 9.80 20.21 -5.68
CA GLY A 156 9.29 21.45 -6.26
C GLY A 156 9.43 22.68 -5.32
N ARG A 157 9.32 22.50 -4.01
CA ARG A 157 9.51 23.57 -3.02
C ARG A 157 10.99 23.96 -2.84
N ALA A 158 11.90 23.01 -2.91
CA ALA A 158 13.34 23.28 -2.86
C ALA A 158 13.80 24.12 -4.07
N SER A 159 13.33 23.77 -5.29
CA SER A 159 13.70 24.52 -6.49
C SER A 159 13.12 25.94 -6.56
N CYS A 160 11.99 26.21 -5.85
CA CYS A 160 11.45 27.58 -5.72
C CYS A 160 12.22 28.45 -4.73
N ARG A 161 12.91 27.87 -3.73
CA ARG A 161 13.73 28.65 -2.78
C ARG A 161 15.08 29.07 -3.34
N GLU A 162 15.60 28.39 -4.35
CA GLU A 162 16.88 28.72 -5.00
C GLU A 162 16.76 29.83 -6.08
N ARG A 163 15.54 30.34 -6.35
CA ARG A 163 15.29 31.38 -7.37
C ARG A 163 14.89 32.76 -6.79
N VAL A 164 15.24 33.03 -5.55
CA VAL A 164 15.04 34.38 -4.95
C VAL A 164 16.39 35.00 -4.61
#